data_31d0c8183bf60784d68ddf99fa3c7247
#
_entry.id   31d0c8183bf60784d68ddf99fa3c7247
#
_cell.length_a   1.000
_cell.length_b   1.000
_cell.length_c   1.000
_cell.angle_alpha   90.00
_cell.angle_beta   90.00
_cell.angle_gamma   90.00
#
_symmetry.space_group_name_H-M   'P 1'
#
loop_
_entity.id
_entity.type
_entity.pdbx_description
1 polymer ?
#
loop_
_entity_poly.entity_id
_entity_poly.type
_entity_poly.pdbx_seq_one_letter_code
_entity_poly.pdbx_strand_id
1 'polypeptide(L)'
;MKMTSLRLTGVAVATALLTAACSPVMFKSSHEPMARTASHSTTTAADLRTGLNALLSEHVFLAVAATGHALGGRDAAFKAAAGALDANSVDIAKAIGSVYGTDAEQAFLPLWRKHIGFVVDYTVGVATKDKAKQDKAVADLIGYTEDFGAFLSSANPNLPKTAVAELVKGHILTLKDVIDAQAAKDWTKVYTSLRTAAGHMAMIADPLASAIAKQFPDRYARQ
;
A
#
# COMPACT_ATOMS: atom_id res chain seq x y z
N MET A 1 -7.90 10.33 64.99
CA MET A 1 -9.24 10.62 65.42
C MET A 1 -10.23 10.33 64.33
N LYS A 2 -11.14 9.37 64.59
CA LYS A 2 -12.32 8.91 63.84
C LYS A 2 -12.12 8.52 62.35
N MET A 3 -11.83 7.26 62.11
CA MET A 3 -12.06 6.52 60.88
C MET A 3 -13.57 6.31 60.71
N THR A 4 -14.09 6.72 59.53
CA THR A 4 -15.46 6.39 59.13
C THR A 4 -15.40 5.33 58.06
N SER A 5 -15.83 4.11 58.40
CA SER A 5 -15.92 2.97 57.52
C SER A 5 -17.09 3.12 56.58
N LEU A 6 -16.82 3.09 55.24
CA LEU A 6 -17.86 3.02 54.21
C LEU A 6 -18.12 1.53 53.86
N ARG A 7 -19.36 1.09 54.14
CA ARG A 7 -19.84 -0.28 53.88
C ARG A 7 -20.16 -0.41 52.37
N LEU A 8 -19.53 -1.34 51.69
CA LEU A 8 -19.91 -1.81 50.37
C LEU A 8 -21.16 -2.70 50.48
N THR A 9 -22.29 -2.24 49.93
CA THR A 9 -23.46 -3.08 49.70
C THR A 9 -23.30 -3.79 48.35
N GLY A 10 -23.21 -5.11 48.40
CA GLY A 10 -23.14 -5.97 47.22
C GLY A 10 -24.50 -6.00 46.51
N VAL A 11 -24.47 -5.74 45.19
CA VAL A 11 -25.56 -6.04 44.27
C VAL A 11 -25.28 -7.37 43.61
N ALA A 12 -26.08 -8.38 43.92
CA ALA A 12 -26.05 -9.63 43.24
C ALA A 12 -26.72 -9.53 41.88
N VAL A 13 -25.96 -9.66 40.80
CA VAL A 13 -26.50 -9.79 39.44
C VAL A 13 -26.77 -11.27 39.16
N ALA A 14 -28.03 -11.64 39.07
CA ALA A 14 -28.47 -12.96 38.67
C ALA A 14 -28.23 -13.13 37.16
N THR A 15 -27.28 -13.97 36.78
CA THR A 15 -27.03 -14.35 35.40
C THR A 15 -28.01 -15.46 34.98
N ALA A 16 -29.02 -15.11 34.18
CA ALA A 16 -29.88 -16.10 33.53
C ALA A 16 -29.15 -16.69 32.32
N LEU A 17 -28.74 -17.97 32.41
CA LEU A 17 -28.26 -18.72 31.25
C LEU A 17 -29.44 -19.12 30.38
N LEU A 18 -29.58 -18.45 29.21
CA LEU A 18 -30.37 -18.98 28.11
C LEU A 18 -29.50 -19.97 27.31
N THR A 19 -29.75 -21.25 27.47
CA THR A 19 -29.21 -22.28 26.58
C THR A 19 -30.03 -22.30 25.31
N ALA A 20 -29.56 -21.64 24.27
CA ALA A 20 -30.07 -21.79 22.90
C ALA A 20 -29.50 -23.11 22.34
N ALA A 21 -30.34 -24.11 22.15
CA ALA A 21 -30.01 -25.32 21.42
C ALA A 21 -29.83 -25.01 19.96
N CYS A 22 -28.58 -24.87 19.48
CA CYS A 22 -28.27 -24.88 18.06
C CYS A 22 -28.33 -26.29 17.52
N SER A 23 -29.39 -26.63 16.79
CA SER A 23 -29.41 -27.82 15.95
C SER A 23 -28.46 -27.64 14.78
N PRO A 24 -27.54 -28.58 14.49
CA PRO A 24 -26.67 -28.47 13.31
C PRO A 24 -27.50 -28.73 12.05
N VAL A 25 -27.67 -27.70 11.22
CA VAL A 25 -28.15 -27.88 9.84
C VAL A 25 -27.03 -28.56 9.06
N MET A 26 -27.20 -29.84 8.80
CA MET A 26 -26.30 -30.60 7.92
C MET A 26 -26.53 -30.15 6.49
N PHE A 27 -25.68 -29.28 5.97
CA PHE A 27 -25.55 -29.05 4.54
C PHE A 27 -24.90 -30.27 3.89
N LYS A 28 -25.72 -31.06 3.19
CA LYS A 28 -25.21 -32.14 2.35
C LYS A 28 -24.52 -31.49 1.15
N SER A 29 -23.20 -31.33 1.23
CA SER A 29 -22.37 -30.83 0.11
C SER A 29 -22.24 -31.95 -0.90
N SER A 30 -23.08 -31.94 -1.94
CA SER A 30 -22.84 -32.70 -3.16
C SER A 30 -21.74 -32.02 -3.97
N HIS A 31 -20.49 -32.37 -3.68
CA HIS A 31 -19.37 -32.01 -4.54
C HIS A 31 -19.40 -32.94 -5.75
N GLU A 32 -20.07 -32.52 -6.79
CA GLU A 32 -19.72 -32.97 -8.13
C GLU A 32 -18.40 -32.30 -8.52
N PRO A 33 -17.41 -33.04 -9.03
CA PRO A 33 -16.21 -32.39 -9.56
C PRO A 33 -16.60 -31.70 -10.86
N MET A 34 -16.89 -30.41 -10.79
CA MET A 34 -16.91 -29.59 -11.99
C MET A 34 -15.53 -29.68 -12.63
N ALA A 35 -15.42 -30.40 -13.74
CA ALA A 35 -14.30 -30.33 -14.64
C ALA A 35 -14.12 -28.84 -15.03
N ARG A 36 -13.18 -28.15 -14.38
CA ARG A 36 -12.72 -26.86 -14.83
C ARG A 36 -12.07 -27.08 -16.18
N THR A 37 -12.84 -26.91 -17.24
CA THR A 37 -12.26 -26.49 -18.51
C THR A 37 -11.47 -25.23 -18.18
N ALA A 38 -10.15 -25.29 -18.34
CA ALA A 38 -9.28 -24.13 -18.24
C ALA A 38 -9.70 -23.18 -19.37
N SER A 39 -10.71 -22.36 -19.10
CA SER A 39 -10.95 -21.15 -19.85
C SER A 39 -9.71 -20.33 -19.63
N HIS A 40 -8.90 -20.12 -20.67
CA HIS A 40 -7.89 -19.08 -20.67
C HIS A 40 -8.66 -17.77 -20.53
N SER A 41 -8.87 -17.35 -19.29
CA SER A 41 -9.42 -16.04 -18.98
C SER A 41 -8.41 -15.03 -19.48
N THR A 42 -8.70 -14.42 -20.63
CA THR A 42 -7.92 -13.29 -21.13
C THR A 42 -8.05 -12.18 -20.09
N THR A 43 -6.92 -11.76 -19.50
CA THR A 43 -6.89 -10.65 -18.56
C THR A 43 -7.40 -9.40 -19.27
N THR A 44 -8.49 -8.82 -18.77
CA THR A 44 -9.07 -7.62 -19.37
C THR A 44 -8.32 -6.35 -18.94
N ALA A 45 -8.51 -5.25 -19.66
CA ALA A 45 -8.01 -3.95 -19.24
C ALA A 45 -8.58 -3.52 -17.85
N ALA A 46 -9.80 -3.97 -17.52
CA ALA A 46 -10.41 -3.74 -16.22
C ALA A 46 -9.70 -4.54 -15.10
N ASP A 47 -9.34 -5.81 -15.37
CA ASP A 47 -8.61 -6.65 -14.41
C ASP A 47 -7.22 -6.07 -14.15
N LEU A 48 -6.51 -5.64 -15.20
CA LEU A 48 -5.21 -4.98 -15.07
C LEU A 48 -5.30 -3.72 -14.20
N ARG A 49 -6.28 -2.87 -14.47
CA ARG A 49 -6.52 -1.65 -13.69
C ARG A 49 -6.83 -1.96 -12.24
N THR A 50 -7.71 -2.93 -11.99
CA THR A 50 -8.09 -3.35 -10.63
C THR A 50 -6.89 -3.90 -9.87
N GLY A 51 -6.08 -4.76 -10.49
CA GLY A 51 -4.87 -5.32 -9.89
C GLY A 51 -3.83 -4.25 -9.54
N LEU A 52 -3.56 -3.31 -10.45
CA LEU A 52 -2.62 -2.22 -10.20
C LEU A 52 -3.13 -1.28 -9.10
N ASN A 53 -4.42 -0.93 -9.09
CA ASN A 53 -5.00 -0.13 -8.02
C ASN A 53 -4.90 -0.82 -6.66
N ALA A 54 -5.15 -2.13 -6.58
CA ALA A 54 -5.04 -2.89 -5.33
C ALA A 54 -3.59 -2.86 -4.80
N LEU A 55 -2.61 -3.22 -5.63
CA LEU A 55 -1.19 -3.25 -5.26
C LEU A 55 -0.66 -1.89 -4.83
N LEU A 56 -0.99 -0.82 -5.57
CA LEU A 56 -0.51 0.52 -5.25
C LEU A 56 -1.22 1.10 -4.02
N SER A 57 -2.50 0.79 -3.79
CA SER A 57 -3.20 1.17 -2.55
C SER A 57 -2.60 0.45 -1.35
N GLU A 58 -2.33 -0.85 -1.44
CA GLU A 58 -1.66 -1.62 -0.40
C GLU A 58 -0.28 -1.02 -0.07
N HIS A 59 0.51 -0.65 -1.09
CA HIS A 59 1.81 0.00 -0.93
C HIS A 59 1.72 1.22 -0.01
N VAL A 60 0.80 2.13 -0.25
CA VAL A 60 0.63 3.35 0.58
C VAL A 60 0.25 3.00 2.01
N PHE A 61 -0.72 2.10 2.22
CA PHE A 61 -1.13 1.72 3.56
C PHE A 61 -0.01 1.06 4.35
N LEU A 62 0.78 0.20 3.73
CA LEU A 62 1.93 -0.45 4.37
C LEU A 62 3.06 0.55 4.66
N ALA A 63 3.34 1.49 3.75
CA ALA A 63 4.31 2.55 3.96
C ALA A 63 3.92 3.45 5.15
N VAL A 64 2.65 3.85 5.23
CA VAL A 64 2.12 4.66 6.34
C VAL A 64 2.15 3.89 7.67
N ALA A 65 1.86 2.59 7.65
CA ALA A 65 1.99 1.74 8.84
C ALA A 65 3.45 1.65 9.29
N ALA A 66 4.38 1.39 8.37
CA ALA A 66 5.81 1.27 8.68
C ALA A 66 6.37 2.58 9.27
N THR A 67 6.13 3.74 8.62
CA THR A 67 6.61 5.04 9.10
C THR A 67 6.00 5.43 10.44
N GLY A 68 4.71 5.15 10.65
CA GLY A 68 4.03 5.41 11.92
C GLY A 68 4.53 4.52 13.06
N HIS A 69 4.91 3.27 12.77
CA HIS A 69 5.55 2.39 13.76
C HIS A 69 6.97 2.85 14.08
N ALA A 70 7.75 3.24 13.06
CA ALA A 70 9.11 3.76 13.26
C ALA A 70 9.10 5.02 14.14
N LEU A 71 8.27 6.02 13.81
CA LEU A 71 8.14 7.25 14.57
C LEU A 71 7.55 7.04 15.99
N GLY A 72 6.78 5.98 16.16
CA GLY A 72 6.23 5.57 17.45
C GLY A 72 7.13 4.71 18.31
N GLY A 73 8.36 4.38 17.88
CA GLY A 73 9.29 3.51 18.60
C GLY A 73 8.81 2.06 18.75
N ARG A 74 7.97 1.57 17.83
CA ARG A 74 7.40 0.22 17.85
C ARG A 74 8.18 -0.71 16.92
N ASP A 75 9.41 -1.06 17.29
CA ASP A 75 10.37 -1.76 16.43
C ASP A 75 9.85 -3.09 15.85
N ALA A 76 9.19 -3.92 16.65
CA ALA A 76 8.66 -5.20 16.17
C ALA A 76 7.55 -4.99 15.11
N ALA A 77 6.66 -4.03 15.33
CA ALA A 77 5.60 -3.69 14.38
C ALA A 77 6.17 -3.01 13.13
N PHE A 78 7.20 -2.17 13.27
CA PHE A 78 7.92 -1.59 12.14
C PHE A 78 8.52 -2.68 11.25
N LYS A 79 9.25 -3.63 11.83
CA LYS A 79 9.86 -4.75 11.08
C LYS A 79 8.82 -5.57 10.33
N ALA A 80 7.67 -5.86 10.97
CA ALA A 80 6.58 -6.60 10.34
C ALA A 80 5.96 -5.81 9.17
N ALA A 81 5.67 -4.53 9.36
CA ALA A 81 5.10 -3.68 8.30
C ALA A 81 6.09 -3.47 7.14
N ALA A 82 7.38 -3.27 7.44
CA ALA A 82 8.42 -3.15 6.41
C ALA A 82 8.59 -4.46 5.61
N GLY A 83 8.49 -5.61 6.26
CA GLY A 83 8.51 -6.92 5.57
C GLY A 83 7.31 -7.10 4.64
N ALA A 84 6.11 -6.70 5.07
CA ALA A 84 4.92 -6.72 4.23
C ALA A 84 5.03 -5.74 3.05
N LEU A 85 5.60 -4.54 3.27
CA LEU A 85 5.86 -3.56 2.22
C LEU A 85 6.87 -4.08 1.17
N ASP A 86 7.89 -4.82 1.61
CA ASP A 86 8.83 -5.46 0.68
C ASP A 86 8.17 -6.60 -0.12
N ALA A 87 7.31 -7.41 0.51
CA ALA A 87 6.53 -8.42 -0.20
C ALA A 87 5.60 -7.79 -1.26
N ASN A 88 4.91 -6.71 -0.92
CA ASN A 88 4.13 -5.93 -1.89
C ASN A 88 4.99 -5.39 -3.03
N SER A 89 6.22 -4.93 -2.75
CA SER A 89 7.18 -4.47 -3.77
C SER A 89 7.53 -5.58 -4.77
N VAL A 90 7.70 -6.81 -4.28
CA VAL A 90 7.92 -8.00 -5.13
C VAL A 90 6.70 -8.29 -6.00
N ASP A 91 5.49 -8.16 -5.45
CA ASP A 91 4.26 -8.43 -6.20
C ASP A 91 4.00 -7.35 -7.27
N ILE A 92 4.32 -6.08 -7.00
CA ILE A 92 4.31 -5.02 -8.02
C ILE A 92 5.34 -5.32 -9.13
N ALA A 93 6.55 -5.75 -8.77
CA ALA A 93 7.57 -6.11 -9.75
C ALA A 93 7.12 -7.28 -10.64
N LYS A 94 6.50 -8.33 -10.06
CA LYS A 94 5.90 -9.44 -10.82
C LYS A 94 4.79 -8.95 -11.75
N ALA A 95 3.96 -8.00 -11.30
CA ALA A 95 2.94 -7.42 -12.16
C ALA A 95 3.56 -6.73 -13.39
N ILE A 96 4.66 -5.97 -13.20
CA ILE A 96 5.43 -5.40 -14.30
C ILE A 96 6.05 -6.50 -15.18
N GLY A 97 6.65 -7.51 -14.59
CA GLY A 97 7.24 -8.66 -15.30
C GLY A 97 6.21 -9.44 -16.10
N SER A 98 4.98 -9.57 -15.59
CA SER A 98 3.89 -10.21 -16.32
C SER A 98 3.52 -9.50 -17.62
N VAL A 99 3.78 -8.21 -17.74
CA VAL A 99 3.50 -7.39 -18.93
C VAL A 99 4.72 -7.32 -19.84
N TYR A 100 5.89 -7.02 -19.29
CA TYR A 100 7.10 -6.63 -20.02
C TYR A 100 8.21 -7.68 -19.98
N GLY A 101 8.01 -8.79 -19.28
CA GLY A 101 8.97 -9.89 -19.17
C GLY A 101 9.90 -9.78 -17.94
N THR A 102 10.67 -10.87 -17.73
CA THR A 102 11.52 -11.04 -16.54
C THR A 102 12.61 -9.97 -16.42
N ASP A 103 13.18 -9.52 -17.52
CA ASP A 103 14.22 -8.48 -17.49
C ASP A 103 13.65 -7.15 -16.94
N ALA A 104 12.42 -6.81 -17.32
CA ALA A 104 11.75 -5.63 -16.78
C ALA A 104 11.41 -5.77 -15.28
N GLU A 105 11.01 -6.96 -14.82
CA GLU A 105 10.82 -7.27 -13.41
C GLU A 105 12.10 -7.06 -12.60
N GLN A 106 13.21 -7.66 -13.10
CA GLN A 106 14.52 -7.58 -12.45
C GLN A 106 15.07 -6.14 -12.41
N ALA A 107 14.82 -5.33 -13.43
CA ALA A 107 15.23 -3.93 -13.46
C ALA A 107 14.33 -3.04 -12.59
N PHE A 108 13.03 -3.33 -12.53
CA PHE A 108 12.06 -2.56 -11.77
C PHE A 108 12.27 -2.66 -10.26
N LEU A 109 12.45 -3.86 -9.73
CA LEU A 109 12.44 -4.09 -8.27
C LEU A 109 13.52 -3.29 -7.51
N PRO A 110 14.79 -3.26 -7.93
CA PRO A 110 15.79 -2.43 -7.26
C PRO A 110 15.51 -0.93 -7.39
N LEU A 111 15.00 -0.48 -8.55
CA LEU A 111 14.59 0.91 -8.73
C LEU A 111 13.42 1.25 -7.79
N TRP A 112 12.42 0.38 -7.69
CA TRP A 112 11.29 0.56 -6.79
C TRP A 112 11.72 0.62 -5.32
N ARG A 113 12.57 -0.30 -4.86
CA ARG A 113 13.11 -0.32 -3.50
C ARG A 113 13.94 0.92 -3.15
N LYS A 114 14.58 1.56 -4.13
CA LYS A 114 15.38 2.76 -3.94
C LYS A 114 14.56 3.90 -3.32
N HIS A 115 13.33 4.16 -3.80
CA HIS A 115 12.50 5.23 -3.23
C HIS A 115 12.02 4.88 -1.82
N ILE A 116 11.74 3.62 -1.53
CA ILE A 116 11.39 3.18 -0.16
C ILE A 116 12.55 3.48 0.79
N GLY A 117 13.79 3.22 0.36
CA GLY A 117 14.99 3.60 1.11
C GLY A 117 15.06 5.10 1.42
N PHE A 118 14.76 5.95 0.44
CA PHE A 118 14.73 7.40 0.65
C PHE A 118 13.60 7.86 1.59
N VAL A 119 12.44 7.16 1.57
CA VAL A 119 11.37 7.40 2.55
C VAL A 119 11.80 7.02 3.96
N VAL A 120 12.56 5.93 4.11
CA VAL A 120 13.18 5.56 5.40
C VAL A 120 14.15 6.65 5.86
N ASP A 121 15.03 7.15 4.99
CA ASP A 121 15.96 8.24 5.32
C ASP A 121 15.23 9.51 5.74
N TYR A 122 14.15 9.88 5.05
CA TYR A 122 13.30 10.99 5.45
C TYR A 122 12.70 10.78 6.84
N THR A 123 12.13 9.59 7.08
CA THR A 123 11.52 9.25 8.38
C THR A 123 12.53 9.29 9.52
N VAL A 124 13.75 8.80 9.30
CA VAL A 124 14.84 8.91 10.28
C VAL A 124 15.22 10.36 10.52
N GLY A 125 15.38 11.17 9.46
CA GLY A 125 15.66 12.60 9.58
C GLY A 125 14.59 13.34 10.39
N VAL A 126 13.32 12.98 10.22
CA VAL A 126 12.22 13.54 11.02
C VAL A 126 12.31 13.09 12.48
N ALA A 127 12.53 11.80 12.74
CA ALA A 127 12.65 11.23 14.08
C ALA A 127 13.80 11.84 14.88
N THR A 128 14.93 12.10 14.22
CA THR A 128 16.13 12.68 14.83
C THR A 128 16.18 14.21 14.77
N LYS A 129 15.19 14.84 14.16
CA LYS A 129 15.15 16.30 13.92
C LYS A 129 16.36 16.80 13.09
N ASP A 130 16.91 15.94 12.25
CA ASP A 130 18.00 16.24 11.34
C ASP A 130 17.45 16.83 10.03
N LYS A 131 17.44 18.16 9.95
CA LYS A 131 16.93 18.88 8.79
C LYS A 131 17.76 18.61 7.53
N ALA A 132 19.07 18.47 7.63
CA ALA A 132 19.93 18.20 6.48
C ALA A 132 19.62 16.81 5.89
N LYS A 133 19.39 15.80 6.73
CA LYS A 133 18.99 14.47 6.30
C LYS A 133 17.62 14.49 5.64
N GLN A 134 16.64 15.23 6.19
CA GLN A 134 15.31 15.39 5.59
C GLN A 134 15.41 16.02 4.19
N ASP A 135 16.17 17.13 4.06
CA ASP A 135 16.31 17.84 2.78
C ASP A 135 17.01 16.97 1.73
N LYS A 136 18.05 16.23 2.14
CA LYS A 136 18.72 15.29 1.25
C LYS A 136 17.77 14.19 0.78
N ALA A 137 17.02 13.58 1.68
CA ALA A 137 16.07 12.52 1.32
C ALA A 137 14.97 13.03 0.36
N VAL A 138 14.48 14.25 0.55
CA VAL A 138 13.53 14.88 -0.39
C VAL A 138 14.18 15.10 -1.76
N ALA A 139 15.42 15.60 -1.80
CA ALA A 139 16.15 15.80 -3.06
C ALA A 139 16.37 14.46 -3.80
N ASP A 140 16.76 13.40 -3.07
CA ASP A 140 16.92 12.05 -3.62
C ASP A 140 15.59 11.49 -4.16
N LEU A 141 14.48 11.70 -3.45
CA LEU A 141 13.13 11.31 -3.89
C LEU A 141 12.71 12.07 -5.16
N ILE A 142 13.00 13.35 -5.26
CA ILE A 142 12.71 14.13 -6.47
C ILE A 142 13.57 13.63 -7.65
N GLY A 143 14.86 13.36 -7.44
CA GLY A 143 15.72 12.76 -8.47
C GLY A 143 15.19 11.39 -8.93
N TYR A 144 14.70 10.58 -7.99
CA TYR A 144 14.08 9.30 -8.30
C TYR A 144 12.87 9.43 -9.25
N THR A 145 12.07 10.50 -9.18
CA THR A 145 10.92 10.67 -10.08
C THR A 145 11.34 10.70 -11.55
N GLU A 146 12.49 11.31 -11.84
CA GLU A 146 13.08 11.36 -13.18
C GLU A 146 13.57 9.98 -13.65
N ASP A 147 14.25 9.23 -12.77
CA ASP A 147 14.71 7.88 -13.04
C ASP A 147 13.53 6.95 -13.34
N PHE A 148 12.48 7.03 -12.52
CA PHE A 148 11.28 6.21 -12.67
C PHE A 148 10.47 6.58 -13.93
N GLY A 149 10.33 7.88 -14.20
CA GLY A 149 9.72 8.37 -15.42
C GLY A 149 10.46 7.89 -16.67
N ALA A 150 11.81 7.92 -16.65
CA ALA A 150 12.64 7.40 -17.73
C ALA A 150 12.46 5.89 -17.92
N PHE A 151 12.44 5.14 -16.82
CA PHE A 151 12.22 3.69 -16.86
C PHE A 151 10.88 3.34 -17.52
N LEU A 152 9.77 3.91 -17.05
CA LEU A 152 8.45 3.61 -17.61
C LEU A 152 8.29 4.10 -19.05
N SER A 153 8.81 5.29 -19.39
CA SER A 153 8.72 5.81 -20.76
C SER A 153 9.54 5.00 -21.76
N SER A 154 10.64 4.38 -21.34
CA SER A 154 11.42 3.47 -22.19
C SER A 154 10.68 2.15 -22.48
N ALA A 155 9.88 1.66 -21.55
CA ALA A 155 9.08 0.45 -21.69
C ALA A 155 7.76 0.69 -22.44
N ASN A 156 7.18 1.89 -22.31
CA ASN A 156 5.87 2.21 -22.89
C ASN A 156 5.85 3.63 -23.47
N PRO A 157 5.76 3.78 -24.81
CA PRO A 157 5.74 5.09 -25.47
C PRO A 157 4.47 5.91 -25.19
N ASN A 158 3.43 5.29 -24.60
CA ASN A 158 2.22 6.01 -24.18
C ASN A 158 2.35 6.63 -22.77
N LEU A 159 3.52 6.51 -22.14
CA LEU A 159 3.84 7.08 -20.82
C LEU A 159 4.93 8.15 -20.96
N PRO A 160 4.58 9.42 -21.21
CA PRO A 160 5.58 10.49 -21.29
C PRO A 160 6.35 10.61 -19.97
N LYS A 161 7.69 10.65 -20.06
CA LYS A 161 8.59 10.69 -18.89
C LYS A 161 8.17 11.76 -17.88
N THR A 162 7.93 13.00 -18.33
CA THR A 162 7.57 14.12 -17.46
C THR A 162 6.22 13.93 -16.77
N ALA A 163 5.22 13.36 -17.47
CA ALA A 163 3.92 13.09 -16.88
C ALA A 163 4.02 12.04 -15.77
N VAL A 164 4.80 10.98 -15.99
CA VAL A 164 5.07 9.96 -14.96
C VAL A 164 5.80 10.57 -13.76
N ALA A 165 6.85 11.35 -14.00
CA ALA A 165 7.63 12.00 -12.95
C ALA A 165 6.76 12.91 -12.07
N GLU A 166 5.86 13.71 -12.65
CA GLU A 166 4.95 14.58 -11.88
C GLU A 166 3.93 13.77 -11.06
N LEU A 167 3.40 12.66 -11.58
CA LEU A 167 2.51 11.78 -10.80
C LEU A 167 3.25 11.16 -9.60
N VAL A 168 4.48 10.66 -9.80
CA VAL A 168 5.28 10.09 -8.73
C VAL A 168 5.69 11.16 -7.70
N LYS A 169 6.01 12.37 -8.14
CA LYS A 169 6.27 13.51 -7.26
C LYS A 169 5.06 13.86 -6.39
N GLY A 170 3.85 13.86 -6.96
CA GLY A 170 2.61 14.03 -6.21
C GLY A 170 2.44 12.96 -5.11
N HIS A 171 2.73 11.70 -5.43
CA HIS A 171 2.72 10.61 -4.45
C HIS A 171 3.73 10.86 -3.31
N ILE A 172 4.97 11.22 -3.62
CA ILE A 172 6.01 11.52 -2.64
C ILE A 172 5.57 12.63 -1.69
N LEU A 173 5.03 13.72 -2.22
CA LEU A 173 4.60 14.86 -1.41
C LEU A 173 3.41 14.52 -0.51
N THR A 174 2.43 13.77 -1.01
CA THR A 174 1.28 13.34 -0.19
C THR A 174 1.70 12.38 0.92
N LEU A 175 2.65 11.47 0.68
CA LEU A 175 3.19 10.59 1.71
C LEU A 175 4.04 11.35 2.74
N LYS A 176 4.83 12.34 2.28
CA LYS A 176 5.58 13.23 3.17
C LYS A 176 4.65 13.94 4.17
N ASP A 177 3.51 14.45 3.71
CA ASP A 177 2.52 15.10 4.59
C ASP A 177 1.98 14.16 5.66
N VAL A 178 1.82 12.86 5.35
CA VAL A 178 1.43 11.85 6.34
C VAL A 178 2.54 11.66 7.38
N ILE A 179 3.80 11.53 6.96
CA ILE A 179 4.95 11.32 7.86
C ILE A 179 5.11 12.52 8.80
N ASP A 180 5.01 13.74 8.28
CA ASP A 180 5.09 14.96 9.08
C ASP A 180 3.97 15.03 10.12
N ALA A 181 2.75 14.68 9.74
CA ALA A 181 1.61 14.63 10.66
C ALA A 181 1.78 13.53 11.73
N GLN A 182 2.33 12.37 11.37
CA GLN A 182 2.66 11.29 12.33
C GLN A 182 3.69 11.77 13.36
N ALA A 183 4.74 12.46 12.93
CA ALA A 183 5.77 13.00 13.80
C ALA A 183 5.22 14.09 14.74
N ALA A 184 4.31 14.92 14.25
CA ALA A 184 3.60 15.94 15.02
C ALA A 184 2.53 15.36 15.95
N LYS A 185 2.18 14.06 15.81
CA LYS A 185 1.05 13.40 16.49
C LYS A 185 -0.30 14.06 16.22
N ASP A 186 -0.44 14.70 15.06
CA ASP A 186 -1.70 15.26 14.57
C ASP A 186 -2.49 14.14 13.85
N TRP A 187 -3.23 13.37 14.65
CA TRP A 187 -3.95 12.19 14.13
C TRP A 187 -5.05 12.56 13.13
N THR A 188 -5.68 13.73 13.27
CA THR A 188 -6.66 14.21 12.29
C THR A 188 -5.98 14.44 10.94
N LYS A 189 -4.85 15.12 10.94
CA LYS A 189 -4.07 15.36 9.72
C LYS A 189 -3.48 14.07 9.14
N VAL A 190 -3.02 13.13 9.98
CA VAL A 190 -2.56 11.80 9.51
C VAL A 190 -3.60 11.16 8.61
N TYR A 191 -4.85 11.04 9.07
CA TYR A 191 -5.87 10.32 8.32
C TYR A 191 -6.45 11.12 7.15
N THR A 192 -6.50 12.45 7.23
CA THR A 192 -6.88 13.27 6.07
C THR A 192 -5.81 13.23 4.98
N SER A 193 -4.54 13.32 5.33
CA SER A 193 -3.42 13.18 4.38
C SER A 193 -3.32 11.77 3.82
N LEU A 194 -3.54 10.71 4.63
CA LEU A 194 -3.58 9.33 4.15
C LEU A 194 -4.67 9.12 3.09
N ARG A 195 -5.86 9.68 3.31
CA ARG A 195 -6.94 9.60 2.30
C ARG A 195 -6.54 10.25 0.99
N THR A 196 -5.84 11.40 1.06
CA THR A 196 -5.30 12.08 -0.12
C THR A 196 -4.24 11.23 -0.80
N ALA A 197 -3.28 10.68 -0.05
CA ALA A 197 -2.24 9.81 -0.58
C ALA A 197 -2.81 8.54 -1.24
N ALA A 198 -3.79 7.88 -0.60
CA ALA A 198 -4.44 6.70 -1.15
C ALA A 198 -5.22 7.00 -2.43
N GLY A 199 -5.95 8.12 -2.48
CA GLY A 199 -6.64 8.56 -3.69
C GLY A 199 -5.69 8.90 -4.83
N HIS A 200 -4.49 9.43 -4.51
CA HIS A 200 -3.47 9.73 -5.50
C HIS A 200 -2.93 8.48 -6.21
N MET A 201 -2.94 7.31 -5.55
CA MET A 201 -2.47 6.06 -6.16
C MET A 201 -3.29 5.64 -7.38
N ALA A 202 -4.59 5.91 -7.39
CA ALA A 202 -5.43 5.68 -8.57
C ALA A 202 -5.02 6.58 -9.74
N MET A 203 -4.54 7.80 -9.48
CA MET A 203 -4.04 8.72 -10.50
C MET A 203 -2.75 8.20 -11.16
N ILE A 204 -2.01 7.27 -10.51
CA ILE A 204 -0.86 6.57 -11.08
C ILE A 204 -1.31 5.27 -11.76
N ALA A 205 -2.12 4.45 -11.08
CA ALA A 205 -2.55 3.13 -11.56
C ALA A 205 -3.38 3.22 -12.85
N ASP A 206 -4.32 4.14 -12.93
CA ASP A 206 -5.24 4.25 -14.05
C ASP A 206 -4.57 4.65 -15.37
N PRO A 207 -3.70 5.67 -15.43
CA PRO A 207 -2.92 5.97 -16.62
C PRO A 207 -1.96 4.86 -17.01
N LEU A 208 -1.32 4.18 -16.03
CA LEU A 208 -0.45 3.04 -16.29
C LEU A 208 -1.21 1.89 -16.93
N ALA A 209 -2.35 1.48 -16.37
CA ALA A 209 -3.21 0.44 -16.93
C ALA A 209 -3.69 0.79 -18.34
N SER A 210 -4.11 2.05 -18.54
CA SER A 210 -4.59 2.54 -19.84
C SER A 210 -3.48 2.54 -20.90
N ALA A 211 -2.27 2.95 -20.53
CA ALA A 211 -1.11 2.95 -21.43
C ALA A 211 -0.69 1.53 -21.81
N ILE A 212 -0.70 0.59 -20.85
CA ILE A 212 -0.42 -0.83 -21.09
C ILE A 212 -1.46 -1.44 -22.03
N ALA A 213 -2.74 -1.23 -21.76
CA ALA A 213 -3.83 -1.74 -22.61
C ALA A 213 -3.75 -1.17 -24.05
N LYS A 214 -3.34 0.10 -24.19
CA LYS A 214 -3.13 0.71 -25.50
C LYS A 214 -1.91 0.15 -26.24
N GLN A 215 -0.85 -0.22 -25.50
CA GLN A 215 0.36 -0.82 -26.11
C GLN A 215 0.13 -2.26 -26.55
N PHE A 216 -0.72 -3.01 -25.83
CA PHE A 216 -0.99 -4.42 -26.07
C PHE A 216 -2.49 -4.69 -26.28
N PRO A 217 -3.13 -4.12 -27.34
CA PRO A 217 -4.58 -4.16 -27.50
C PRO A 217 -5.13 -5.59 -27.63
N ASP A 218 -4.39 -6.50 -28.28
CA ASP A 218 -4.82 -7.89 -28.45
C ASP A 218 -4.81 -8.69 -27.15
N ARG A 219 -3.96 -8.28 -26.21
CA ARG A 219 -3.82 -8.93 -24.90
C ARG A 219 -4.88 -8.48 -23.91
N TYR A 220 -5.34 -7.24 -24.04
CA TYR A 220 -6.28 -6.59 -23.12
C TYR A 220 -7.59 -6.19 -23.82
N ALA A 221 -7.97 -6.96 -24.86
CA ALA A 221 -9.22 -6.70 -25.59
C ALA A 221 -10.42 -6.69 -24.64
N ARG A 222 -11.36 -5.78 -24.90
CA ARG A 222 -12.65 -5.76 -24.20
C ARG A 222 -13.44 -7.02 -24.62
N GLN A 223 -13.82 -7.83 -23.63
CA GLN A 223 -14.92 -8.76 -23.79
C GLN A 223 -16.22 -8.04 -23.49
#